data_42df56f77c9fad2671adf98bc320ae56
#
_entry.id   42df56f77c9fad2671adf98bc320ae56
#
_cell.length_a   1.000
_cell.length_b   1.000
_cell.length_c   1.000
_cell.angle_alpha   90.00
_cell.angle_beta   90.00
_cell.angle_gamma   90.00
#
_symmetry.space_group_name_H-M   'P 1'
#
loop_
_entity.id
_entity.type
_entity.pdbx_description
1 polymer ?
#
loop_
_entity_poly.entity_id
_entity_poly.type
_entity_poly.pdbx_seq_one_letter_code
_entity_poly.pdbx_strand_id
1 'polypeptide(L)'
;MNILQYTFFQNALLGAFLTSILCGIIGTYIVTRRLVFISGGITHASFGGIGIGVFTGTNPILAAMIFAILSGFGVQWMSSRKDVRKDSAIAMFWTLGMSVGIICCFLTPGFMPDLPSFLFGSILTIEGSDLWLLGILTCITIAVFTFFLHPIQSVAFDSTFARSQHLPVAAIEYLMMTLIAMTIVASLKMVGIVLAISLLTIPQMTANLFTYNYKQMIFASIILGWIDCIIGLYASYVLNVPSGATIIFVSIMVFMLSKTIKALQNKLYNKDKLSLEKK
;
A
#
# COMPACT_ATOMS: atom_id res chain seq x y z
N MET A 1 -18.75 9.30 26.99
CA MET A 1 -19.08 7.99 26.38
C MET A 1 -17.79 7.42 25.81
N ASN A 2 -17.42 6.19 26.19
CA ASN A 2 -16.20 5.56 25.70
C ASN A 2 -16.40 5.09 24.24
N ILE A 3 -15.78 5.79 23.27
CA ILE A 3 -15.84 5.47 21.84
C ILE A 3 -15.40 4.04 21.55
N LEU A 4 -14.53 3.48 22.38
CA LEU A 4 -14.02 2.10 22.31
C LEU A 4 -15.11 1.02 22.51
N GLN A 5 -16.31 1.37 22.96
CA GLN A 5 -17.41 0.42 23.15
C GLN A 5 -18.25 0.20 21.88
N TYR A 6 -18.08 1.04 20.87
CA TYR A 6 -18.80 0.88 19.60
C TYR A 6 -18.12 -0.13 18.69
N THR A 7 -18.86 -1.11 18.21
CA THR A 7 -18.37 -2.19 17.33
C THR A 7 -17.70 -1.66 16.07
N PHE A 8 -18.24 -0.59 15.47
CA PHE A 8 -17.64 0.02 14.29
C PHE A 8 -16.23 0.56 14.55
N PHE A 9 -16.00 1.14 15.75
CA PHE A 9 -14.69 1.68 16.09
C PHE A 9 -13.67 0.58 16.42
N GLN A 10 -14.13 -0.51 17.04
CA GLN A 10 -13.29 -1.71 17.27
C GLN A 10 -12.88 -2.35 15.93
N ASN A 11 -13.84 -2.49 15.01
CA ASN A 11 -13.55 -2.98 13.66
C ASN A 11 -12.59 -2.06 12.91
N ALA A 12 -12.74 -0.75 13.03
CA ALA A 12 -11.84 0.24 12.46
C ALA A 12 -10.41 0.10 12.99
N LEU A 13 -10.23 -0.07 14.29
CA LEU A 13 -8.92 -0.26 14.90
C LEU A 13 -8.25 -1.58 14.48
N LEU A 14 -9.01 -2.69 14.48
CA LEU A 14 -8.52 -3.99 14.04
C LEU A 14 -8.15 -3.94 12.56
N GLY A 15 -8.99 -3.35 11.74
CA GLY A 15 -8.71 -3.18 10.33
C GLY A 15 -7.49 -2.31 10.06
N ALA A 16 -7.34 -1.20 10.77
CA ALA A 16 -6.16 -0.34 10.70
C ALA A 16 -4.89 -1.09 11.09
N PHE A 17 -4.95 -1.94 12.11
CA PHE A 17 -3.82 -2.77 12.53
C PHE A 17 -3.42 -3.79 11.46
N LEU A 18 -4.39 -4.56 10.94
CA LEU A 18 -4.13 -5.55 9.88
C LEU A 18 -3.61 -4.89 8.59
N THR A 19 -4.21 -3.77 8.21
CA THR A 19 -3.76 -3.00 7.03
C THR A 19 -2.35 -2.44 7.25
N SER A 20 -2.01 -1.97 8.44
CA SER A 20 -0.66 -1.48 8.76
C SER A 20 0.38 -2.59 8.65
N ILE A 21 0.05 -3.83 9.07
CA ILE A 21 0.94 -4.99 8.89
C ILE A 21 1.15 -5.28 7.40
N LEU A 22 0.06 -5.42 6.64
CA LEU A 22 0.12 -5.68 5.20
C LEU A 22 0.90 -4.60 4.46
N CYS A 23 0.51 -3.34 4.66
CA CYS A 23 1.17 -2.21 4.02
C CYS A 23 2.62 -2.05 4.49
N GLY A 24 2.94 -2.34 5.74
CA GLY A 24 4.31 -2.31 6.27
C GLY A 24 5.22 -3.32 5.56
N ILE A 25 4.75 -4.55 5.40
CA ILE A 25 5.50 -5.62 4.74
C ILE A 25 5.63 -5.37 3.23
N ILE A 26 4.50 -5.21 2.54
CA ILE A 26 4.44 -5.06 1.08
C ILE A 26 5.01 -3.71 0.63
N GLY A 27 4.70 -2.64 1.36
CA GLY A 27 5.21 -1.30 1.06
C GLY A 27 6.72 -1.20 1.20
N THR A 28 7.35 -1.95 2.14
CA THR A 28 8.81 -2.04 2.23
C THR A 28 9.42 -2.57 0.93
N TYR A 29 8.83 -3.61 0.34
CA TYR A 29 9.26 -4.10 -0.97
C TYR A 29 9.06 -3.05 -2.08
N ILE A 30 7.88 -2.40 -2.10
CA ILE A 30 7.55 -1.36 -3.08
C ILE A 30 8.56 -0.21 -3.04
N VAL A 31 8.86 0.31 -1.86
CA VAL A 31 9.79 1.44 -1.67
C VAL A 31 11.22 1.04 -2.00
N THR A 32 11.68 -0.13 -1.54
CA THR A 32 13.03 -0.63 -1.81
C THR A 32 13.26 -0.84 -3.31
N ARG A 33 12.27 -1.35 -4.03
CA ARG A 33 12.31 -1.54 -5.49
C ARG A 33 12.01 -0.28 -6.30
N ARG A 34 11.69 0.84 -5.65
CA ARG A 34 11.25 2.09 -6.29
C ARG A 34 10.02 1.90 -7.17
N LEU A 35 9.08 1.08 -6.73
CA LEU A 35 7.87 0.70 -7.46
C LEU A 35 6.63 1.49 -7.00
N VAL A 36 6.79 2.65 -6.39
CA VAL A 36 5.69 3.45 -5.82
C VAL A 36 4.59 3.73 -6.87
N PHE A 37 4.97 3.98 -8.12
CA PHE A 37 4.01 4.17 -9.22
C PHE A 37 3.12 2.95 -9.48
N ILE A 38 3.61 1.73 -9.20
CA ILE A 38 2.82 0.49 -9.37
C ILE A 38 1.64 0.47 -8.40
N SER A 39 1.83 0.89 -7.15
CA SER A 39 0.73 0.91 -6.18
C SER A 39 -0.42 1.78 -6.69
N GLY A 40 -0.13 3.00 -7.16
CA GLY A 40 -1.14 3.86 -7.78
C GLY A 40 -1.78 3.25 -9.03
N GLY A 41 -0.95 2.72 -9.93
CA GLY A 41 -1.43 2.13 -11.19
C GLY A 41 -2.38 0.96 -10.96
N ILE A 42 -2.02 0.00 -10.09
CA ILE A 42 -2.86 -1.16 -9.78
C ILE A 42 -4.13 -0.74 -9.02
N THR A 43 -4.01 0.23 -8.10
CA THR A 43 -5.16 0.75 -7.35
C THR A 43 -6.22 1.32 -8.29
N HIS A 44 -5.83 2.14 -9.24
CA HIS A 44 -6.76 2.68 -10.22
C HIS A 44 -7.22 1.63 -11.25
N ALA A 45 -6.36 0.69 -11.64
CA ALA A 45 -6.73 -0.41 -12.51
C ALA A 45 -7.80 -1.30 -11.88
N SER A 46 -7.79 -1.51 -10.56
CA SER A 46 -8.79 -2.32 -9.87
C SER A 46 -10.23 -1.80 -10.03
N PHE A 47 -10.40 -0.51 -10.31
CA PHE A 47 -11.71 0.07 -10.64
C PHE A 47 -12.34 -0.58 -11.87
N GLY A 48 -11.52 -1.02 -12.85
CA GLY A 48 -12.00 -1.80 -13.99
C GLY A 48 -12.68 -3.10 -13.57
N GLY A 49 -12.09 -3.80 -12.61
CA GLY A 49 -12.68 -5.01 -12.05
C GLY A 49 -13.96 -4.74 -11.27
N ILE A 50 -14.04 -3.64 -10.51
CA ILE A 50 -15.28 -3.24 -9.82
C ILE A 50 -16.39 -2.98 -10.83
N GLY A 51 -16.11 -2.20 -11.88
CA GLY A 51 -17.09 -1.92 -12.94
C GLY A 51 -17.58 -3.20 -13.61
N ILE A 52 -16.69 -4.14 -13.95
CA ILE A 52 -17.06 -5.45 -14.51
C ILE A 52 -17.94 -6.23 -13.52
N GLY A 53 -17.56 -6.27 -12.23
CA GLY A 53 -18.32 -6.96 -11.20
C GLY A 53 -19.76 -6.44 -11.06
N VAL A 54 -19.91 -5.11 -11.07
CA VAL A 54 -21.22 -4.44 -11.03
C VAL A 54 -22.04 -4.76 -12.30
N PHE A 55 -21.44 -4.64 -13.48
CA PHE A 55 -22.10 -4.89 -14.76
C PHE A 55 -22.56 -6.34 -14.92
N THR A 56 -21.74 -7.30 -14.46
CA THR A 56 -22.06 -8.74 -14.55
C THR A 56 -22.91 -9.25 -13.39
N GLY A 57 -23.19 -8.41 -12.37
CA GLY A 57 -23.90 -8.83 -11.15
C GLY A 57 -23.10 -9.77 -10.26
N THR A 58 -21.78 -9.85 -10.44
CA THR A 58 -20.87 -10.66 -9.62
C THR A 58 -20.32 -9.84 -8.44
N ASN A 59 -19.58 -10.51 -7.53
CA ASN A 59 -18.96 -9.80 -6.39
C ASN A 59 -17.90 -8.79 -6.88
N PRO A 60 -18.11 -7.47 -6.69
CA PRO A 60 -17.21 -6.44 -7.21
C PRO A 60 -15.79 -6.53 -6.64
N ILE A 61 -15.62 -6.99 -5.39
CA ILE A 61 -14.31 -7.10 -4.75
C ILE A 61 -13.51 -8.25 -5.36
N LEU A 62 -14.15 -9.39 -5.63
CA LEU A 62 -13.49 -10.51 -6.31
C LEU A 62 -13.10 -10.15 -7.74
N ALA A 63 -13.99 -9.50 -8.47
CA ALA A 63 -13.70 -9.02 -9.82
C ALA A 63 -12.55 -8.00 -9.84
N ALA A 64 -12.53 -7.06 -8.87
CA ALA A 64 -11.44 -6.12 -8.69
C ALA A 64 -10.10 -6.82 -8.40
N MET A 65 -10.11 -7.86 -7.55
CA MET A 65 -8.90 -8.62 -7.21
C MET A 65 -8.33 -9.34 -8.42
N ILE A 66 -9.16 -10.01 -9.19
CA ILE A 66 -8.75 -10.71 -10.42
C ILE A 66 -8.18 -9.70 -11.43
N PHE A 67 -8.89 -8.59 -11.68
CA PHE A 67 -8.46 -7.56 -12.64
C PHE A 67 -7.16 -6.89 -12.21
N ALA A 68 -6.99 -6.62 -10.91
CA ALA A 68 -5.77 -6.03 -10.35
C ALA A 68 -4.56 -6.97 -10.50
N ILE A 69 -4.73 -8.28 -10.24
CA ILE A 69 -3.67 -9.30 -10.43
C ILE A 69 -3.29 -9.38 -11.91
N LEU A 70 -4.28 -9.46 -12.80
CA LEU A 70 -4.05 -9.51 -14.25
C LEU A 70 -3.35 -8.24 -14.74
N SER A 71 -3.74 -7.07 -14.25
CA SER A 71 -3.08 -5.80 -14.55
C SER A 71 -1.63 -5.78 -14.05
N GLY A 72 -1.37 -6.26 -12.84
CA GLY A 72 -0.02 -6.41 -12.30
C GLY A 72 0.86 -7.34 -13.14
N PHE A 73 0.31 -8.47 -13.59
CA PHE A 73 0.99 -9.38 -14.49
C PHE A 73 1.25 -8.75 -15.86
N GLY A 74 0.28 -8.02 -16.40
CA GLY A 74 0.43 -7.28 -17.65
C GLY A 74 1.54 -6.23 -17.56
N VAL A 75 1.59 -5.45 -16.49
CA VAL A 75 2.68 -4.49 -16.22
C VAL A 75 4.03 -5.21 -16.16
N GLN A 76 4.12 -6.32 -15.42
CA GLN A 76 5.36 -7.07 -15.28
C GLN A 76 5.81 -7.69 -16.61
N TRP A 77 4.88 -8.27 -17.37
CA TRP A 77 5.16 -8.84 -18.69
C TRP A 77 5.62 -7.79 -19.70
N MET A 78 4.95 -6.63 -19.78
CA MET A 78 5.35 -5.55 -20.68
C MET A 78 6.69 -4.95 -20.27
N SER A 79 6.92 -4.72 -18.99
CA SER A 79 8.17 -4.13 -18.50
C SER A 79 9.38 -5.10 -18.57
N SER A 80 9.15 -6.40 -18.75
CA SER A 80 10.22 -7.37 -19.03
C SER A 80 10.76 -7.25 -20.46
N ARG A 81 10.03 -6.60 -21.37
CA ARG A 81 10.46 -6.33 -22.73
C ARG A 81 11.29 -5.05 -22.79
N LYS A 82 12.39 -5.07 -23.55
CA LYS A 82 13.35 -3.94 -23.60
C LYS A 82 12.75 -2.66 -24.21
N ASP A 83 11.65 -2.79 -24.95
CA ASP A 83 11.06 -1.70 -25.74
C ASP A 83 10.08 -0.82 -24.95
N VAL A 84 9.63 -1.26 -23.75
CA VAL A 84 8.61 -0.55 -22.97
C VAL A 84 9.17 -0.17 -21.61
N ARG A 85 9.11 1.13 -21.30
CA ARG A 85 9.45 1.64 -19.96
C ARG A 85 8.41 1.20 -18.96
N LYS A 86 8.83 0.83 -17.76
CA LYS A 86 7.96 0.34 -16.70
C LYS A 86 6.85 1.34 -16.35
N ASP A 87 7.19 2.62 -16.25
CA ASP A 87 6.21 3.68 -15.96
C ASP A 87 5.13 3.79 -17.04
N SER A 88 5.51 3.62 -18.32
CA SER A 88 4.56 3.63 -19.44
C SER A 88 3.61 2.43 -19.39
N ALA A 89 4.12 1.24 -19.05
CA ALA A 89 3.26 0.06 -18.86
C ALA A 89 2.26 0.27 -17.71
N ILE A 90 2.70 0.83 -16.59
CA ILE A 90 1.82 1.16 -15.47
C ILE A 90 0.72 2.13 -15.91
N ALA A 91 1.07 3.21 -16.61
CA ALA A 91 0.11 4.21 -17.10
C ALA A 91 -0.93 3.60 -18.05
N MET A 92 -0.52 2.67 -18.94
CA MET A 92 -1.43 1.97 -19.84
C MET A 92 -2.45 1.12 -19.08
N PHE A 93 -2.03 0.32 -18.11
CA PHE A 93 -2.96 -0.51 -17.32
C PHE A 93 -3.83 0.32 -16.38
N TRP A 94 -3.32 1.43 -15.86
CA TRP A 94 -4.10 2.41 -15.10
C TRP A 94 -5.25 2.95 -15.94
N THR A 95 -4.94 3.54 -17.11
CA THR A 95 -5.95 4.16 -17.97
C THR A 95 -6.93 3.13 -18.55
N LEU A 96 -6.45 1.93 -18.89
CA LEU A 96 -7.29 0.84 -19.35
C LEU A 96 -8.29 0.42 -18.27
N GLY A 97 -7.85 0.20 -17.04
CA GLY A 97 -8.73 -0.18 -15.94
C GLY A 97 -9.78 0.90 -15.63
N MET A 98 -9.36 2.18 -15.57
CA MET A 98 -10.30 3.29 -15.37
C MET A 98 -11.33 3.35 -16.50
N SER A 99 -10.91 3.22 -17.76
CA SER A 99 -11.81 3.26 -18.92
C SER A 99 -12.83 2.12 -18.89
N VAL A 100 -12.36 0.88 -18.68
CA VAL A 100 -13.24 -0.30 -18.58
C VAL A 100 -14.22 -0.13 -17.43
N GLY A 101 -13.74 0.31 -16.24
CA GLY A 101 -14.60 0.50 -15.09
C GLY A 101 -15.71 1.51 -15.33
N ILE A 102 -15.35 2.69 -15.89
CA ILE A 102 -16.32 3.74 -16.19
C ILE A 102 -17.35 3.24 -17.24
N ILE A 103 -16.90 2.61 -18.32
CA ILE A 103 -17.79 2.07 -19.36
C ILE A 103 -18.78 1.07 -18.76
N CYS A 104 -18.32 0.11 -17.97
CA CYS A 104 -19.18 -0.87 -17.33
C CYS A 104 -20.19 -0.24 -16.37
N CYS A 105 -19.76 0.75 -15.58
CA CYS A 105 -20.66 1.47 -14.68
C CYS A 105 -21.75 2.23 -15.45
N PHE A 106 -21.42 2.90 -16.55
CA PHE A 106 -22.41 3.60 -17.39
C PHE A 106 -23.37 2.66 -18.13
N LEU A 107 -22.92 1.45 -18.45
CA LEU A 107 -23.79 0.43 -19.07
C LEU A 107 -24.72 -0.25 -18.05
N THR A 108 -24.53 -0.05 -16.76
CA THR A 108 -25.37 -0.65 -15.72
C THR A 108 -26.52 0.29 -15.36
N PRO A 109 -27.78 -0.07 -15.65
CA PRO A 109 -28.94 0.78 -15.38
C PRO A 109 -29.08 1.07 -13.87
N GLY A 110 -29.31 2.36 -13.53
CA GLY A 110 -29.56 2.78 -12.13
C GLY A 110 -28.33 2.83 -11.22
N PHE A 111 -27.14 2.49 -11.70
CA PHE A 111 -25.92 2.61 -10.92
C PHE A 111 -25.25 3.96 -11.17
N MET A 112 -25.11 4.76 -10.10
CA MET A 112 -24.28 5.96 -10.10
C MET A 112 -23.03 5.68 -9.24
N PRO A 113 -21.83 5.67 -9.84
CA PRO A 113 -20.61 5.47 -9.05
C PRO A 113 -20.40 6.66 -8.11
N ASP A 114 -20.34 6.38 -6.82
CA ASP A 114 -19.91 7.37 -5.81
C ASP A 114 -18.37 7.42 -5.78
N LEU A 115 -17.82 8.19 -6.74
CA LEU A 115 -16.38 8.37 -6.88
C LEU A 115 -15.69 8.89 -5.61
N PRO A 116 -16.26 9.86 -4.85
CA PRO A 116 -15.68 10.29 -3.58
C PRO A 116 -15.54 9.16 -2.56
N SER A 117 -16.55 8.33 -2.35
CA SER A 117 -16.48 7.19 -1.42
C SER A 117 -15.42 6.18 -1.86
N PHE A 118 -15.23 5.99 -3.14
CA PHE A 118 -14.21 5.09 -3.66
C PHE A 118 -12.79 5.64 -3.48
N LEU A 119 -12.61 6.95 -3.65
CA LEU A 119 -11.31 7.61 -3.49
C LEU A 119 -10.85 7.66 -2.03
N PHE A 120 -11.75 7.99 -1.12
CA PHE A 120 -11.40 8.25 0.26
C PHE A 120 -11.72 7.08 1.20
N GLY A 121 -12.51 6.10 0.73
CA GLY A 121 -12.98 5.00 1.56
C GLY A 121 -13.79 5.45 2.77
N SER A 122 -14.24 4.51 3.56
CA SER A 122 -14.79 4.79 4.87
C SER A 122 -14.40 3.69 5.85
N ILE A 123 -13.45 4.00 6.70
CA ILE A 123 -13.01 3.09 7.77
C ILE A 123 -14.17 2.70 8.72
N LEU A 124 -15.23 3.51 8.72
CA LEU A 124 -16.39 3.28 9.57
C LEU A 124 -17.38 2.24 9.01
N THR A 125 -17.26 1.86 7.74
CA THR A 125 -18.14 0.89 7.06
C THR A 125 -17.56 -0.52 7.00
N ILE A 126 -16.57 -0.82 7.80
CA ILE A 126 -15.90 -2.12 7.84
C ILE A 126 -16.82 -3.19 8.44
N GLU A 127 -17.08 -4.22 7.66
CA GLU A 127 -17.80 -5.41 8.08
C GLU A 127 -16.85 -6.50 8.58
N GLY A 128 -17.39 -7.46 9.36
CA GLY A 128 -16.62 -8.61 9.83
C GLY A 128 -16.02 -9.45 8.67
N SER A 129 -16.71 -9.54 7.55
CA SER A 129 -16.23 -10.20 6.32
C SER A 129 -14.94 -9.59 5.77
N ASP A 130 -14.79 -8.28 5.85
CA ASP A 130 -13.61 -7.55 5.38
C ASP A 130 -12.41 -7.82 6.29
N LEU A 131 -12.65 -7.88 7.61
CA LEU A 131 -11.61 -8.22 8.59
C LEU A 131 -11.10 -9.66 8.39
N TRP A 132 -11.98 -10.60 8.06
CA TRP A 132 -11.57 -11.96 7.73
C TRP A 132 -10.69 -12.02 6.49
N LEU A 133 -11.07 -11.33 5.41
CA LEU A 133 -10.26 -11.25 4.19
C LEU A 133 -8.87 -10.68 4.47
N LEU A 134 -8.81 -9.55 5.22
CA LEU A 134 -7.54 -8.93 5.62
C LEU A 134 -6.72 -9.83 6.52
N GLY A 135 -7.35 -10.50 7.48
CA GLY A 135 -6.69 -11.43 8.40
C GLY A 135 -6.04 -12.60 7.67
N ILE A 136 -6.78 -13.25 6.77
CA ILE A 136 -6.26 -14.36 5.94
C ILE A 136 -5.09 -13.85 5.07
N LEU A 137 -5.25 -12.71 4.40
CA LEU A 137 -4.20 -12.16 3.55
C LEU A 137 -2.96 -11.76 4.36
N THR A 138 -3.15 -11.22 5.56
CA THR A 138 -2.06 -10.90 6.49
C THR A 138 -1.28 -12.15 6.88
N CYS A 139 -1.98 -13.23 7.24
CA CYS A 139 -1.34 -14.52 7.56
C CYS A 139 -0.56 -15.08 6.37
N ILE A 140 -1.14 -15.05 5.17
CA ILE A 140 -0.46 -15.50 3.94
C ILE A 140 0.79 -14.65 3.69
N THR A 141 0.68 -13.33 3.78
CA THR A 141 1.79 -12.41 3.54
C THR A 141 2.92 -12.62 4.56
N ILE A 142 2.59 -12.75 5.83
CA ILE A 142 3.57 -13.06 6.89
C ILE A 142 4.26 -14.40 6.61
N ALA A 143 3.50 -15.44 6.26
CA ALA A 143 4.05 -16.76 5.92
C ALA A 143 5.00 -16.66 4.72
N VAL A 144 4.59 -16.04 3.62
CA VAL A 144 5.45 -15.86 2.44
C VAL A 144 6.73 -15.11 2.79
N PHE A 145 6.63 -14.01 3.53
CA PHE A 145 7.82 -13.24 3.93
C PHE A 145 8.69 -13.96 4.95
N THR A 146 8.13 -14.82 5.79
CA THR A 146 8.93 -15.62 6.73
C THR A 146 9.72 -16.69 6.00
N PHE A 147 9.11 -17.43 5.06
CA PHE A 147 9.78 -18.51 4.34
C PHE A 147 10.68 -18.02 3.21
N PHE A 148 10.30 -16.93 2.52
CA PHE A 148 10.99 -16.44 1.33
C PHE A 148 11.68 -15.08 1.53
N LEU A 149 11.95 -14.67 2.78
CA LEU A 149 12.51 -13.36 3.06
C LEU A 149 13.83 -13.10 2.33
N HIS A 150 14.79 -14.05 2.36
CA HIS A 150 16.09 -13.88 1.73
C HIS A 150 15.99 -13.74 0.19
N PRO A 151 15.27 -14.62 -0.54
CA PRO A 151 15.04 -14.44 -1.97
C PRO A 151 14.34 -13.11 -2.30
N ILE A 152 13.28 -12.76 -1.56
CA ILE A 152 12.53 -11.50 -1.77
C ILE A 152 13.44 -10.30 -1.56
N GLN A 153 14.21 -10.29 -0.49
CA GLN A 153 15.16 -9.22 -0.16
C GLN A 153 16.24 -9.08 -1.24
N SER A 154 16.83 -10.19 -1.69
CA SER A 154 17.85 -10.18 -2.75
C SER A 154 17.30 -9.59 -4.04
N VAL A 155 16.10 -10.01 -4.46
CA VAL A 155 15.41 -9.45 -5.63
C VAL A 155 15.03 -7.98 -5.40
N ALA A 156 14.66 -7.59 -4.18
CA ALA A 156 14.29 -6.21 -3.87
C ALA A 156 15.46 -5.23 -4.03
N PHE A 157 16.67 -5.61 -3.63
CA PHE A 157 17.85 -4.76 -3.74
C PHE A 157 18.51 -4.81 -5.12
N ASP A 158 18.80 -6.01 -5.62
CA ASP A 158 19.43 -6.19 -6.93
C ASP A 158 18.96 -7.48 -7.62
N SER A 159 18.08 -7.32 -8.60
CA SER A 159 17.57 -8.45 -9.39
C SER A 159 18.63 -9.07 -10.31
N THR A 160 19.67 -8.33 -10.69
CA THR A 160 20.76 -8.84 -11.51
C THR A 160 21.65 -9.77 -10.68
N PHE A 161 22.01 -9.32 -9.48
CA PHE A 161 22.71 -10.15 -8.51
C PHE A 161 21.90 -11.39 -8.10
N ALA A 162 20.60 -11.24 -7.86
CA ALA A 162 19.73 -12.38 -7.54
C ALA A 162 19.71 -13.43 -8.66
N ARG A 163 19.76 -13.02 -9.94
CA ARG A 163 19.89 -13.94 -11.10
C ARG A 163 21.22 -14.67 -11.11
N SER A 164 22.34 -14.01 -10.78
CA SER A 164 23.65 -14.66 -10.70
C SER A 164 23.73 -15.72 -9.60
N GLN A 165 22.88 -15.59 -8.56
CA GLN A 165 22.70 -16.59 -7.51
C GLN A 165 21.69 -17.69 -7.87
N HIS A 166 21.29 -17.80 -9.14
CA HIS A 166 20.30 -18.77 -9.64
C HIS A 166 18.92 -18.70 -8.97
N LEU A 167 18.57 -17.57 -8.35
CA LEU A 167 17.24 -17.37 -7.78
C LEU A 167 16.19 -17.22 -8.90
N PRO A 168 14.97 -17.76 -8.72
CA PRO A 168 13.89 -17.64 -9.70
C PRO A 168 13.26 -16.24 -9.66
N VAL A 169 14.01 -15.23 -10.13
CA VAL A 169 13.65 -13.80 -10.05
C VAL A 169 12.27 -13.53 -10.64
N ALA A 170 11.96 -14.10 -11.82
CA ALA A 170 10.66 -13.90 -12.45
C ALA A 170 9.50 -14.41 -11.57
N ALA A 171 9.62 -15.59 -10.99
CA ALA A 171 8.59 -16.15 -10.11
C ALA A 171 8.39 -15.28 -8.87
N ILE A 172 9.48 -14.76 -8.27
CA ILE A 172 9.40 -13.86 -7.11
C ILE A 172 8.73 -12.54 -7.51
N GLU A 173 9.07 -11.97 -8.66
CA GLU A 173 8.46 -10.74 -9.15
C GLU A 173 6.94 -10.90 -9.39
N TYR A 174 6.49 -12.00 -10.02
CA TYR A 174 5.07 -12.30 -10.20
C TYR A 174 4.36 -12.57 -8.88
N LEU A 175 4.98 -13.30 -7.95
CA LEU A 175 4.46 -13.51 -6.60
C LEU A 175 4.25 -12.16 -5.87
N MET A 176 5.24 -11.29 -5.92
CA MET A 176 5.14 -9.97 -5.30
C MET A 176 4.08 -9.10 -5.96
N MET A 177 3.93 -9.14 -7.30
CA MET A 177 2.83 -8.43 -7.99
C MET A 177 1.46 -8.93 -7.53
N THR A 178 1.30 -10.26 -7.34
CA THR A 178 0.07 -10.84 -6.80
C THR A 178 -0.22 -10.31 -5.40
N LEU A 179 0.76 -10.36 -4.49
CA LEU A 179 0.59 -9.87 -3.12
C LEU A 179 0.32 -8.37 -3.07
N ILE A 180 0.99 -7.57 -3.91
CA ILE A 180 0.72 -6.13 -4.05
C ILE A 180 -0.72 -5.88 -4.48
N ALA A 181 -1.18 -6.55 -5.54
CA ALA A 181 -2.54 -6.41 -6.05
C ALA A 181 -3.59 -6.81 -5.02
N MET A 182 -3.41 -7.96 -4.36
CA MET A 182 -4.30 -8.44 -3.30
C MET A 182 -4.33 -7.48 -2.10
N THR A 183 -3.18 -6.99 -1.65
CA THR A 183 -3.08 -6.02 -0.54
C THR A 183 -3.81 -4.74 -0.87
N ILE A 184 -3.62 -4.22 -2.08
CA ILE A 184 -4.29 -3.00 -2.55
C ILE A 184 -5.80 -3.19 -2.52
N VAL A 185 -6.33 -4.23 -3.18
CA VAL A 185 -7.78 -4.43 -3.29
C VAL A 185 -8.42 -4.72 -1.94
N ALA A 186 -7.77 -5.53 -1.09
CA ALA A 186 -8.26 -5.80 0.27
C ALA A 186 -8.31 -4.52 1.13
N SER A 187 -7.37 -3.60 0.93
CA SER A 187 -7.33 -2.32 1.65
C SER A 187 -8.31 -1.29 1.10
N LEU A 188 -8.68 -1.38 -0.19
CA LEU A 188 -9.48 -0.36 -0.88
C LEU A 188 -10.82 -0.06 -0.21
N LYS A 189 -11.57 -1.10 0.16
CA LYS A 189 -12.89 -0.93 0.77
C LYS A 189 -12.82 -0.19 2.10
N MET A 190 -11.73 -0.42 2.84
CA MET A 190 -11.53 0.18 4.15
C MET A 190 -10.99 1.60 4.10
N VAL A 191 -10.00 1.80 3.27
CA VAL A 191 -9.09 2.93 3.37
C VAL A 191 -9.21 3.86 2.17
N GLY A 192 -9.83 3.38 1.09
CA GLY A 192 -9.89 4.07 -0.19
C GLY A 192 -8.56 4.09 -0.93
N ILE A 193 -8.61 4.57 -2.18
CA ILE A 193 -7.45 4.61 -3.09
C ILE A 193 -6.30 5.42 -2.52
N VAL A 194 -6.58 6.65 -2.09
CA VAL A 194 -5.53 7.62 -1.74
C VAL A 194 -4.81 7.21 -0.47
N LEU A 195 -5.56 6.73 0.54
CA LEU A 195 -4.95 6.28 1.79
C LEU A 195 -4.20 4.96 1.63
N ALA A 196 -4.66 4.03 0.77
CA ALA A 196 -3.94 2.78 0.49
C ALA A 196 -2.55 3.06 -0.11
N ILE A 197 -2.45 3.98 -1.08
CA ILE A 197 -1.17 4.42 -1.66
C ILE A 197 -0.28 5.07 -0.58
N SER A 198 -0.86 5.91 0.28
CA SER A 198 -0.15 6.58 1.37
C SER A 198 0.45 5.58 2.37
N LEU A 199 -0.34 4.62 2.86
CA LEU A 199 0.11 3.60 3.80
C LEU A 199 1.15 2.64 3.22
N LEU A 200 1.12 2.41 1.90
CA LEU A 200 2.13 1.60 1.19
C LEU A 200 3.44 2.36 0.95
N THR A 201 3.52 3.65 1.23
CA THR A 201 4.68 4.46 0.86
C THR A 201 5.24 5.31 1.99
N ILE A 202 4.43 6.11 2.69
CA ILE A 202 4.91 7.12 3.63
C ILE A 202 5.54 6.51 4.90
N PRO A 203 4.91 5.53 5.58
CA PRO A 203 5.54 4.91 6.75
C PRO A 203 6.88 4.24 6.43
N GLN A 204 7.00 3.61 5.26
CA GLN A 204 8.23 2.96 4.80
C GLN A 204 9.32 3.99 4.44
N MET A 205 8.94 5.09 3.79
CA MET A 205 9.86 6.20 3.53
C MET A 205 10.36 6.82 4.84
N THR A 206 9.48 6.94 5.84
CA THR A 206 9.84 7.43 7.17
C THR A 206 10.80 6.48 7.88
N ALA A 207 10.52 5.18 7.87
CA ALA A 207 11.39 4.15 8.43
C ALA A 207 12.78 4.15 7.76
N ASN A 208 12.83 4.30 6.43
CA ASN A 208 14.07 4.35 5.66
C ASN A 208 14.98 5.55 5.98
N LEU A 209 14.45 6.61 6.62
CA LEU A 209 15.28 7.70 7.13
C LEU A 209 16.20 7.24 8.27
N PHE A 210 15.77 6.25 9.06
CA PHE A 210 16.46 5.84 10.30
C PHE A 210 17.17 4.50 10.19
N THR A 211 16.76 3.61 9.27
CA THR A 211 17.36 2.28 9.11
C THR A 211 17.44 1.85 7.65
N TYR A 212 18.55 1.15 7.33
CA TYR A 212 18.75 0.49 6.03
C TYR A 212 18.58 -1.03 6.14
N ASN A 213 18.33 -1.56 7.33
CA ASN A 213 18.08 -2.98 7.52
C ASN A 213 16.65 -3.32 7.13
N TYR A 214 16.48 -4.22 6.15
CA TYR A 214 15.20 -4.56 5.57
C TYR A 214 14.16 -5.04 6.61
N LYS A 215 14.57 -5.90 7.56
CA LYS A 215 13.70 -6.38 8.64
C LYS A 215 13.26 -5.26 9.59
N GLN A 216 14.22 -4.40 9.98
CA GLN A 216 13.92 -3.25 10.83
C GLN A 216 13.01 -2.25 10.12
N MET A 217 13.19 -2.07 8.80
CA MET A 217 12.35 -1.21 7.99
C MET A 217 10.90 -1.71 7.95
N ILE A 218 10.68 -3.03 7.78
CA ILE A 218 9.35 -3.63 7.85
C ILE A 218 8.71 -3.34 9.22
N PHE A 219 9.42 -3.66 10.31
CA PHE A 219 8.88 -3.51 11.65
C PHE A 219 8.57 -2.05 12.01
N ALA A 220 9.50 -1.14 11.69
CA ALA A 220 9.30 0.29 11.91
C ALA A 220 8.12 0.84 11.08
N SER A 221 7.96 0.37 9.82
CA SER A 221 6.85 0.78 8.95
C SER A 221 5.49 0.32 9.49
N ILE A 222 5.41 -0.88 10.05
CA ILE A 222 4.19 -1.38 10.68
C ILE A 222 3.79 -0.50 11.86
N ILE A 223 4.75 -0.19 12.76
CA ILE A 223 4.50 0.63 13.94
C ILE A 223 4.09 2.05 13.52
N LEU A 224 4.83 2.67 12.60
CA LEU A 224 4.52 4.01 12.10
C LEU A 224 3.14 4.06 11.44
N GLY A 225 2.82 3.12 10.55
CA GLY A 225 1.53 3.06 9.90
C GLY A 225 0.37 2.88 10.89
N TRP A 226 0.56 2.08 11.94
CA TRP A 226 -0.45 1.90 12.97
C TRP A 226 -0.63 3.17 13.83
N ILE A 227 0.45 3.83 14.22
CA ILE A 227 0.42 5.12 14.95
C ILE A 227 -0.28 6.19 14.11
N ASP A 228 0.07 6.29 12.82
CA ASP A 228 -0.56 7.24 11.88
C ASP A 228 -2.07 7.00 11.77
N CYS A 229 -2.50 5.74 11.69
CA CYS A 229 -3.92 5.38 11.68
C CYS A 229 -4.63 5.77 12.97
N ILE A 230 -4.06 5.47 14.14
CA ILE A 230 -4.68 5.81 15.45
C ILE A 230 -4.83 7.32 15.60
N ILE A 231 -3.75 8.06 15.38
CA ILE A 231 -3.76 9.52 15.51
C ILE A 231 -4.72 10.15 14.48
N GLY A 232 -4.69 9.67 13.24
CA GLY A 232 -5.56 10.17 12.18
C GLY A 232 -7.03 9.85 12.42
N LEU A 233 -7.39 8.66 12.92
CA LEU A 233 -8.75 8.30 13.31
C LEU A 233 -9.26 9.17 14.47
N TYR A 234 -8.44 9.37 15.47
CA TYR A 234 -8.79 10.23 16.59
C TYR A 234 -9.00 11.68 16.17
N ALA A 235 -8.10 12.21 15.36
CA ALA A 235 -8.21 13.57 14.81
C ALA A 235 -9.44 13.72 13.91
N SER A 236 -9.74 12.73 13.06
CA SER A 236 -10.96 12.68 12.24
C SER A 236 -12.22 12.77 13.07
N TYR A 237 -12.27 12.02 14.16
CA TYR A 237 -13.41 12.04 15.08
C TYR A 237 -13.61 13.41 15.75
N VAL A 238 -12.52 14.01 16.24
CA VAL A 238 -12.60 15.32 16.96
C VAL A 238 -12.95 16.45 16.00
N LEU A 239 -12.43 16.43 14.78
CA LEU A 239 -12.60 17.50 13.78
C LEU A 239 -13.82 17.30 12.88
N ASN A 240 -14.51 16.14 12.94
CA ASN A 240 -15.63 15.77 12.07
C ASN A 240 -15.25 15.84 10.55
N VAL A 241 -14.07 15.34 10.20
CA VAL A 241 -13.54 15.28 8.83
C VAL A 241 -13.32 13.84 8.35
N PRO A 242 -13.23 13.58 7.03
CA PRO A 242 -13.03 12.23 6.51
C PRO A 242 -11.76 11.58 7.06
N SER A 243 -11.88 10.35 7.57
CA SER A 243 -10.79 9.62 8.25
C SER A 243 -9.59 9.35 7.33
N GLY A 244 -9.85 8.96 6.07
CA GLY A 244 -8.78 8.70 5.10
C GLY A 244 -7.87 9.90 4.89
N ALA A 245 -8.46 11.07 4.63
CA ALA A 245 -7.70 12.30 4.41
C ALA A 245 -6.89 12.73 5.65
N THR A 246 -7.46 12.54 6.84
CA THR A 246 -6.80 12.90 8.11
C THR A 246 -5.60 12.00 8.39
N ILE A 247 -5.73 10.70 8.16
CA ILE A 247 -4.61 9.76 8.33
C ILE A 247 -3.48 10.10 7.37
N ILE A 248 -3.78 10.41 6.09
CA ILE A 248 -2.76 10.82 5.11
C ILE A 248 -2.04 12.08 5.58
N PHE A 249 -2.80 13.08 6.05
CA PHE A 249 -2.22 14.33 6.54
C PHE A 249 -1.29 14.07 7.73
N VAL A 250 -1.71 13.25 8.70
CA VAL A 250 -0.89 12.85 9.85
C VAL A 250 0.38 12.15 9.39
N SER A 251 0.29 11.18 8.48
CA SER A 251 1.46 10.45 7.95
C SER A 251 2.48 11.39 7.29
N ILE A 252 2.01 12.37 6.51
CA ILE A 252 2.88 13.37 5.89
C ILE A 252 3.54 14.25 6.96
N MET A 253 2.81 14.68 7.98
CA MET A 253 3.36 15.48 9.07
C MET A 253 4.42 14.69 9.87
N VAL A 254 4.17 13.41 10.17
CA VAL A 254 5.13 12.51 10.82
C VAL A 254 6.39 12.36 9.97
N PHE A 255 6.24 12.19 8.65
CA PHE A 255 7.39 12.12 7.74
C PHE A 255 8.22 13.42 7.75
N MET A 256 7.57 14.59 7.65
CA MET A 256 8.24 15.89 7.65
C MET A 256 8.98 16.14 8.96
N LEU A 257 8.36 15.85 10.10
CA LEU A 257 8.98 15.94 11.42
C LEU A 257 10.20 15.01 11.52
N SER A 258 10.04 13.74 11.11
CA SER A 258 11.12 12.75 11.11
C SER A 258 12.30 13.19 10.25
N LYS A 259 12.05 13.74 9.06
CA LYS A 259 13.07 14.28 8.16
C LYS A 259 13.81 15.47 8.79
N THR A 260 13.09 16.37 9.44
CA THR A 260 13.67 17.53 10.13
C THR A 260 14.55 17.08 11.30
N ILE A 261 14.08 16.14 12.12
CA ILE A 261 14.86 15.58 13.23
C ILE A 261 16.16 14.95 12.71
N LYS A 262 16.08 14.15 11.63
CA LYS A 262 17.26 13.52 11.03
C LYS A 262 18.25 14.55 10.48
N ALA A 263 17.77 15.62 9.86
CA ALA A 263 18.63 16.71 9.38
C ALA A 263 19.35 17.41 10.52
N LEU A 264 18.67 17.68 11.65
CA LEU A 264 19.27 18.27 12.85
C LEU A 264 20.32 17.33 13.49
N GLN A 265 20.02 16.04 13.59
CA GLN A 265 21.00 15.05 14.11
C GLN A 265 22.28 15.01 13.26
N ASN A 266 22.14 15.01 11.93
CA ASN A 266 23.29 15.03 11.04
C ASN A 266 24.11 16.32 11.16
N LYS A 267 23.45 17.45 11.36
CA LYS A 267 24.14 18.75 11.57
C LYS A 267 24.93 18.79 12.88
N LEU A 268 24.36 18.25 13.96
CA LEU A 268 25.03 18.14 15.27
C LEU A 268 26.24 17.20 15.18
N TYR A 269 26.05 16.01 14.60
CA TYR A 269 27.13 15.04 14.43
C TYR A 269 28.33 15.61 13.64
N ASN A 270 28.07 16.31 12.54
CA ASN A 270 29.14 16.94 11.75
C ASN A 270 29.85 18.08 12.52
N LYS A 271 29.13 18.82 13.37
CA LYS A 271 29.71 19.86 14.20
C LYS A 271 30.67 19.27 15.25
N ASP A 272 30.26 18.16 15.89
CA ASP A 272 31.09 17.50 16.88
C ASP A 272 32.37 16.89 16.26
N LYS A 273 32.25 16.27 15.08
CA LYS A 273 33.38 15.75 14.33
C LYS A 273 34.42 16.84 13.99
N LEU A 274 33.94 17.98 13.46
CA LEU A 274 34.81 19.12 13.16
C LEU A 274 35.48 19.75 14.41
N SER A 275 34.84 19.62 15.57
CA SER A 275 35.44 20.10 16.86
C SER A 275 36.52 19.18 17.37
N LEU A 276 36.44 17.86 17.09
CA LEU A 276 37.44 16.86 17.47
C LEU A 276 38.66 16.91 16.52
N GLU A 277 38.50 17.22 15.25
CA GLU A 277 39.60 17.36 14.28
C GLU A 277 40.41 18.67 14.48
N LYS A 278 39.90 19.64 15.27
CA LYS A 278 40.59 20.89 15.60
C LYS A 278 41.35 20.85 16.93
N LYS A 279 41.25 19.77 17.70
CA LYS A 279 42.03 19.48 18.90
C LYS A 279 43.18 18.53 18.60
#